data_fb05a5a2601cb5cf688db008782da8bc
#
_entry.id   fb05a5a2601cb5cf688db008782da8bc
#
_cell.length_a   1.000
_cell.length_b   1.000
_cell.length_c   1.000
_cell.angle_alpha   90.00
_cell.angle_beta   90.00
_cell.angle_gamma   90.00
#
_symmetry.space_group_name_H-M   'P 1'
#
loop_
_entity.id
_entity.type
_entity.pdbx_description
1 polymer ?
#
loop_
_entity_poly.entity_id
_entity_poly.type
_entity_poly.pdbx_seq_one_letter_code
_entity_poly.pdbx_strand_id
1 'polypeptide(L)'
;RYTVDTRDSFYEGEVQFWNETIPAIHLLIQKAEKVILESPFIKEFAEEFGEFFVKNMEVGQKLADDCIVEDLIEEANLTQQYSKITANASTEFKGETCNFYGLLKAMQSTDRQMRKEAMTAWGDLYEEISGELDALYDKMVPLRDKIAKKLGFSSYIEFIYLSYGRYDYTAEDVARFLSLIHI
;
A
#
# COMPACT_ATOMS: atom_id res chain seq x y z
N ARG A 1 8.16 2.20 14.96
CA ARG A 1 9.65 2.25 15.17
C ARG A 1 10.42 1.49 14.10
N TYR A 2 9.91 0.37 13.59
CA TYR A 2 10.55 -0.37 12.49
C TYR A 2 10.93 0.53 11.30
N THR A 3 10.08 1.46 10.90
CA THR A 3 10.35 2.42 9.80
C THR A 3 11.48 3.42 10.10
N VAL A 4 11.92 3.55 11.34
CA VAL A 4 13.05 4.41 11.73
C VAL A 4 14.38 3.68 11.58
N ASP A 5 14.41 2.39 11.91
CA ASP A 5 15.56 1.50 11.68
C ASP A 5 15.05 0.09 11.33
N THR A 6 15.11 -0.23 10.04
CA THR A 6 14.67 -1.53 9.50
C THR A 6 15.62 -2.68 9.81
N ARG A 7 16.76 -2.41 10.46
CA ARG A 7 17.76 -3.40 10.88
C ARG A 7 17.55 -3.90 12.31
N ASP A 8 16.64 -3.26 13.06
CA ASP A 8 16.30 -3.69 14.43
C ASP A 8 15.45 -4.95 14.39
N SER A 9 16.05 -6.08 14.77
CA SER A 9 15.43 -7.40 14.70
C SER A 9 14.22 -7.57 15.62
N PHE A 10 14.13 -6.81 16.73
CA PHE A 10 12.97 -6.83 17.60
C PHE A 10 11.75 -6.22 16.88
N TYR A 11 11.89 -5.02 16.32
CA TYR A 11 10.81 -4.37 15.60
C TYR A 11 10.49 -5.05 14.27
N GLU A 12 11.46 -5.70 13.63
CA GLU A 12 11.20 -6.56 12.47
C GLU A 12 10.28 -7.74 12.84
N GLY A 13 10.56 -8.42 13.95
CA GLY A 13 9.71 -9.49 14.47
C GLY A 13 8.30 -9.01 14.85
N GLU A 14 8.16 -7.81 15.44
CA GLU A 14 6.87 -7.20 15.75
C GLU A 14 6.05 -6.93 14.48
N VAL A 15 6.68 -6.39 13.42
CA VAL A 15 5.98 -6.16 12.14
C VAL A 15 5.55 -7.48 11.51
N GLN A 16 6.39 -8.50 11.52
CA GLN A 16 6.02 -9.81 11.00
C GLN A 16 4.84 -10.40 11.75
N PHE A 17 4.85 -10.35 13.09
CA PHE A 17 3.72 -10.79 13.92
C PHE A 17 2.42 -10.08 13.52
N TRP A 18 2.47 -8.77 13.32
CA TRP A 18 1.28 -8.01 12.91
C TRP A 18 0.85 -8.31 11.47
N ASN A 19 1.78 -8.49 10.53
CA ASN A 19 1.46 -8.91 9.16
C ASN A 19 0.69 -10.24 9.11
N GLU A 20 1.04 -11.18 10.01
CA GLU A 20 0.37 -12.48 10.13
C GLU A 20 -0.96 -12.39 10.87
N THR A 21 -1.10 -11.45 11.80
CA THR A 21 -2.24 -11.37 12.74
C THR A 21 -3.36 -10.46 12.22
N ILE A 22 -3.01 -9.33 11.59
CA ILE A 22 -4.00 -8.32 11.16
C ILE A 22 -5.07 -8.88 10.21
N PRO A 23 -4.76 -9.71 9.20
CA PRO A 23 -5.79 -10.25 8.31
C PRO A 23 -6.88 -11.06 9.06
N ALA A 24 -6.48 -11.85 10.05
CA ALA A 24 -7.43 -12.60 10.88
C ALA A 24 -8.30 -11.70 11.76
N ILE A 25 -7.72 -10.62 12.31
CA ILE A 25 -8.47 -9.60 13.07
C ILE A 25 -9.49 -8.91 12.17
N HIS A 26 -9.11 -8.53 10.96
CA HIS A 26 -10.03 -7.92 10.00
C HIS A 26 -11.22 -8.82 9.70
N LEU A 27 -11.02 -10.12 9.54
CA LEU A 27 -12.13 -11.07 9.36
C LEU A 27 -13.09 -11.10 10.56
N LEU A 28 -12.58 -11.00 11.78
CA LEU A 28 -13.42 -10.93 12.98
C LEU A 28 -14.24 -9.63 13.00
N ILE A 29 -13.64 -8.52 12.64
CA ILE A 29 -14.34 -7.24 12.50
C ILE A 29 -15.44 -7.36 11.45
N GLN A 30 -15.15 -7.93 10.28
CA GLN A 30 -16.14 -8.12 9.22
C GLN A 30 -17.31 -9.01 9.65
N LYS A 31 -17.05 -10.06 10.43
CA LYS A 31 -18.11 -10.89 11.01
C LYS A 31 -19.00 -10.11 11.99
N ALA A 32 -18.42 -9.23 12.80
CA ALA A 32 -19.17 -8.36 13.70
C ALA A 32 -20.00 -7.32 12.93
N GLU A 33 -19.40 -6.67 11.91
CA GLU A 33 -20.09 -5.70 11.05
C GLU A 33 -21.27 -6.35 10.30
N LYS A 34 -21.11 -7.60 9.85
CA LYS A 34 -22.19 -8.36 9.23
C LYS A 34 -23.42 -8.49 10.14
N VAL A 35 -23.20 -8.75 11.43
CA VAL A 35 -24.31 -8.82 12.40
C VAL A 35 -25.02 -7.49 12.53
N ILE A 36 -24.30 -6.36 12.47
CA ILE A 36 -24.89 -5.02 12.47
C ILE A 36 -25.70 -4.78 11.20
N LEU A 37 -25.15 -5.12 10.03
CA LEU A 37 -25.82 -4.95 8.73
C LEU A 37 -27.10 -5.79 8.60
N GLU A 38 -27.14 -6.98 9.21
CA GLU A 38 -28.32 -7.86 9.25
C GLU A 38 -29.31 -7.49 10.34
N SER A 39 -29.02 -6.48 11.16
CA SER A 39 -29.89 -6.02 12.23
C SER A 39 -31.17 -5.37 11.67
N PRO A 40 -32.36 -5.62 12.29
CA PRO A 40 -33.58 -4.91 11.94
C PRO A 40 -33.50 -3.41 12.23
N PHE A 41 -32.53 -2.94 13.02
CA PHE A 41 -32.33 -1.54 13.41
C PHE A 41 -31.27 -0.84 12.54
N ILE A 42 -30.90 -1.39 11.38
CA ILE A 42 -29.85 -0.81 10.52
C ILE A 42 -30.20 0.60 10.03
N LYS A 43 -31.50 0.93 9.89
CA LYS A 43 -31.95 2.25 9.47
C LYS A 43 -31.68 3.29 10.57
N GLU A 44 -32.07 2.99 11.80
CA GLU A 44 -31.83 3.83 12.95
C GLU A 44 -30.32 4.00 13.20
N PHE A 45 -29.54 2.94 12.96
CA PHE A 45 -28.10 2.99 13.01
C PHE A 45 -27.53 3.95 11.95
N ALA A 46 -28.06 3.92 10.72
CA ALA A 46 -27.63 4.82 9.64
C ALA A 46 -28.02 6.29 9.93
N GLU A 47 -29.17 6.53 10.56
CA GLU A 47 -29.60 7.87 10.97
C GLU A 47 -28.69 8.46 12.05
N GLU A 48 -28.19 7.64 12.99
CA GLU A 48 -27.33 8.09 14.09
C GLU A 48 -25.86 8.20 13.68
N PHE A 49 -25.31 7.23 12.95
CA PHE A 49 -23.88 7.15 12.61
C PHE A 49 -23.57 7.59 11.18
N GLY A 50 -24.57 7.76 10.33
CA GLY A 50 -24.45 8.19 8.95
C GLY A 50 -24.47 7.04 7.94
N GLU A 51 -25.12 7.28 6.79
CA GLU A 51 -25.21 6.32 5.68
C GLU A 51 -23.85 5.91 5.12
N PHE A 52 -22.88 6.81 5.15
CA PHE A 52 -21.51 6.52 4.69
C PHE A 52 -20.82 5.47 5.56
N PHE A 53 -21.07 5.48 6.86
CA PHE A 53 -20.54 4.46 7.76
C PHE A 53 -21.11 3.07 7.44
N VAL A 54 -22.41 2.98 7.22
CA VAL A 54 -23.07 1.73 6.79
C VAL A 54 -22.51 1.25 5.45
N LYS A 55 -22.34 2.17 4.48
CA LYS A 55 -21.74 1.83 3.18
C LYS A 55 -20.33 1.28 3.31
N ASN A 56 -19.50 1.82 4.20
CA ASN A 56 -18.16 1.27 4.44
C ASN A 56 -18.22 -0.18 4.95
N MET A 57 -19.14 -0.50 5.86
CA MET A 57 -19.34 -1.88 6.32
C MET A 57 -19.80 -2.80 5.18
N GLU A 58 -20.75 -2.36 4.35
CA GLU A 58 -21.23 -3.12 3.18
C GLU A 58 -20.11 -3.42 2.18
N VAL A 59 -19.26 -2.42 1.90
CA VAL A 59 -18.09 -2.60 1.03
C VAL A 59 -17.08 -3.51 1.68
N GLY A 60 -16.82 -3.34 2.97
CA GLY A 60 -15.92 -4.20 3.74
C GLY A 60 -16.27 -5.68 3.61
N GLN A 61 -17.58 -6.03 3.61
CA GLN A 61 -18.02 -7.42 3.40
C GLN A 61 -17.62 -8.02 2.03
N LYS A 62 -17.38 -7.18 1.02
CA LYS A 62 -16.92 -7.61 -0.31
C LYS A 62 -15.41 -7.75 -0.41
N LEU A 63 -14.69 -7.15 0.52
CA LEU A 63 -13.22 -7.06 0.49
C LEU A 63 -12.54 -8.07 1.42
N ALA A 64 -13.29 -8.87 2.17
CA ALA A 64 -12.75 -9.80 3.14
C ALA A 64 -13.38 -11.19 3.01
N ASP A 65 -12.54 -12.21 2.94
CA ASP A 65 -12.93 -13.62 2.94
C ASP A 65 -11.76 -14.46 3.48
N ASP A 66 -12.08 -15.58 4.12
CA ASP A 66 -11.06 -16.51 4.65
C ASP A 66 -10.11 -17.00 3.53
N CYS A 67 -10.58 -17.08 2.29
CA CYS A 67 -9.80 -17.60 1.15
C CYS A 67 -8.63 -16.71 0.71
N ILE A 68 -8.57 -15.44 1.16
CA ILE A 68 -7.48 -14.50 0.81
C ILE A 68 -6.52 -14.22 1.95
N VAL A 69 -6.72 -14.76 3.15
CA VAL A 69 -5.90 -14.44 4.34
C VAL A 69 -4.42 -14.71 4.11
N GLU A 70 -4.08 -15.88 3.57
CA GLU A 70 -2.69 -16.23 3.27
C GLU A 70 -2.09 -15.31 2.21
N ASP A 71 -2.87 -14.93 1.20
CA ASP A 71 -2.42 -14.02 0.15
C ASP A 71 -2.19 -12.58 0.70
N LEU A 72 -3.00 -12.13 1.65
CA LEU A 72 -2.82 -10.84 2.32
C LEU A 72 -1.56 -10.83 3.20
N ILE A 73 -1.27 -11.93 3.89
CA ILE A 73 -0.03 -12.09 4.65
C ILE A 73 1.19 -12.03 3.72
N GLU A 74 1.13 -12.72 2.59
CA GLU A 74 2.18 -12.69 1.58
C GLU A 74 2.36 -11.28 1.00
N GLU A 75 1.28 -10.57 0.68
CA GLU A 75 1.33 -9.18 0.20
C GLU A 75 1.98 -8.24 1.22
N ALA A 76 1.60 -8.36 2.50
CA ALA A 76 2.19 -7.56 3.57
C ALA A 76 3.69 -7.81 3.70
N ASN A 77 4.14 -9.07 3.60
CA ASN A 77 5.55 -9.44 3.66
C ASN A 77 6.33 -8.91 2.44
N LEU A 78 5.76 -8.95 1.23
CA LEU A 78 6.38 -8.36 0.04
C LEU A 78 6.49 -6.83 0.17
N THR A 79 5.48 -6.17 0.72
CA THR A 79 5.50 -4.73 1.01
C THR A 79 6.57 -4.36 2.04
N GLN A 80 6.76 -5.20 3.06
CA GLN A 80 7.85 -5.04 4.03
C GLN A 80 9.22 -5.20 3.38
N GLN A 81 9.38 -6.17 2.47
CA GLN A 81 10.64 -6.36 1.71
C GLN A 81 10.97 -5.13 0.86
N TYR A 82 9.99 -4.54 0.16
CA TYR A 82 10.17 -3.28 -0.57
C TYR A 82 10.70 -2.16 0.35
N SER A 83 10.08 -2.00 1.50
CA SER A 83 10.49 -1.00 2.48
C SER A 83 11.92 -1.24 3.00
N LYS A 84 12.31 -2.50 3.18
CA LYS A 84 13.64 -2.90 3.64
C LYS A 84 14.71 -2.64 2.58
N ILE A 85 14.45 -3.02 1.32
CA ILE A 85 15.36 -2.78 0.18
C ILE A 85 15.63 -1.28 0.03
N THR A 86 14.57 -0.47 -0.05
CA THR A 86 14.70 0.97 -0.27
C THR A 86 15.32 1.70 0.92
N ALA A 87 15.03 1.30 2.16
CA ALA A 87 15.58 1.91 3.36
C ALA A 87 17.09 1.62 3.55
N ASN A 88 17.56 0.45 3.08
CA ASN A 88 18.97 0.05 3.20
C ASN A 88 19.84 0.51 2.02
N ALA A 89 19.23 0.95 0.93
CA ALA A 89 19.97 1.47 -0.22
C ALA A 89 20.71 2.75 0.14
N SER A 90 21.99 2.81 -0.18
CA SER A 90 22.84 3.99 0.07
C SER A 90 23.97 4.09 -0.94
N THR A 91 24.42 5.30 -1.20
CA THR A 91 25.55 5.59 -2.12
C THR A 91 26.44 6.69 -1.53
N GLU A 92 27.66 6.78 -2.03
CA GLU A 92 28.56 7.88 -1.67
C GLU A 92 28.23 9.12 -2.49
N PHE A 93 27.90 10.22 -1.81
CA PHE A 93 27.61 11.50 -2.43
C PHE A 93 28.33 12.64 -1.72
N LYS A 94 29.21 13.36 -2.43
CA LYS A 94 30.02 14.47 -1.90
C LYS A 94 30.86 14.12 -0.66
N GLY A 95 31.29 12.87 -0.54
CA GLY A 95 32.12 12.39 0.57
C GLY A 95 31.31 11.95 1.82
N GLU A 96 30.00 11.86 1.69
CA GLU A 96 29.10 11.35 2.72
C GLU A 96 28.28 10.17 2.19
N THR A 97 28.04 9.16 3.03
CA THR A 97 27.12 8.06 2.69
C THR A 97 25.70 8.58 2.79
N CYS A 98 24.99 8.60 1.66
CA CYS A 98 23.62 9.09 1.55
C CYS A 98 22.67 7.97 1.14
N ASN A 99 21.54 7.89 1.81
CA ASN A 99 20.37 7.14 1.34
C ASN A 99 19.47 8.04 0.46
N PHE A 100 18.32 7.51 0.00
CA PHE A 100 17.37 8.29 -0.80
C PHE A 100 16.96 9.62 -0.14
N TYR A 101 16.77 9.66 1.18
CA TYR A 101 16.39 10.89 1.89
C TYR A 101 17.54 11.92 1.93
N GLY A 102 18.78 11.47 2.08
CA GLY A 102 19.95 12.33 2.00
C GLY A 102 20.09 12.97 0.63
N LEU A 103 19.90 12.20 -0.44
CA LEU A 103 19.90 12.70 -1.81
C LEU A 103 18.73 13.66 -2.08
N LEU A 104 17.52 13.33 -1.60
CA LEU A 104 16.35 14.21 -1.70
C LEU A 104 16.58 15.58 -1.04
N LYS A 105 17.25 15.59 0.11
CA LYS A 105 17.66 16.84 0.78
C LYS A 105 18.62 17.66 -0.10
N ALA A 106 19.60 17.01 -0.74
CA ALA A 106 20.53 17.67 -1.66
C ALA A 106 19.83 18.24 -2.91
N MET A 107 18.77 17.59 -3.40
CA MET A 107 17.93 18.09 -4.50
C MET A 107 17.19 19.39 -4.16
N GLN A 108 17.06 19.76 -2.87
CA GLN A 108 16.45 21.02 -2.45
C GLN A 108 17.45 22.20 -2.38
N SER A 109 18.72 21.97 -2.74
CA SER A 109 19.75 23.01 -2.78
C SER A 109 19.37 24.15 -3.72
N THR A 110 19.77 25.37 -3.39
CA THR A 110 19.68 26.53 -4.29
C THR A 110 20.67 26.42 -5.46
N ASP A 111 21.76 25.68 -5.31
CA ASP A 111 22.71 25.39 -6.36
C ASP A 111 22.14 24.37 -7.36
N ARG A 112 22.00 24.82 -8.62
CA ARG A 112 21.48 23.99 -9.73
C ARG A 112 22.37 22.77 -10.02
N GLN A 113 23.69 22.92 -9.91
CA GLN A 113 24.64 21.83 -10.16
C GLN A 113 24.50 20.74 -9.09
N MET A 114 24.40 21.15 -7.82
CA MET A 114 24.13 20.24 -6.71
C MET A 114 22.85 19.44 -6.92
N ARG A 115 21.74 20.10 -7.33
CA ARG A 115 20.48 19.41 -7.60
C ARG A 115 20.61 18.39 -8.73
N LYS A 116 21.32 18.74 -9.82
CA LYS A 116 21.55 17.84 -10.95
C LYS A 116 22.34 16.60 -10.54
N GLU A 117 23.44 16.81 -9.80
CA GLU A 117 24.27 15.70 -9.33
C GLU A 117 23.53 14.81 -8.35
N ALA A 118 22.73 15.37 -7.44
CA ALA A 118 21.91 14.60 -6.52
C ALA A 118 20.81 13.79 -7.25
N MET A 119 20.19 14.37 -8.29
CA MET A 119 19.20 13.65 -9.12
C MET A 119 19.86 12.50 -9.89
N THR A 120 21.07 12.69 -10.42
CA THR A 120 21.82 11.61 -11.08
C THR A 120 22.13 10.50 -10.09
N ALA A 121 22.71 10.82 -8.93
CA ALA A 121 23.00 9.82 -7.90
C ALA A 121 21.74 9.09 -7.38
N TRP A 122 20.60 9.77 -7.33
CA TRP A 122 19.30 9.16 -7.04
C TRP A 122 18.91 8.11 -8.10
N GLY A 123 19.04 8.45 -9.38
CA GLY A 123 18.76 7.53 -10.48
C GLY A 123 19.70 6.32 -10.46
N ASP A 124 21.00 6.56 -10.30
CA ASP A 124 22.02 5.51 -10.24
C ASP A 124 21.76 4.54 -9.05
N LEU A 125 21.34 5.06 -7.90
CA LEU A 125 20.98 4.23 -6.73
C LEU A 125 19.75 3.37 -6.99
N TYR A 126 18.73 3.89 -7.70
CA TYR A 126 17.60 3.06 -8.15
C TYR A 126 18.02 2.00 -9.16
N GLU A 127 18.88 2.34 -10.10
CA GLU A 127 19.42 1.37 -11.08
C GLU A 127 20.16 0.23 -10.37
N GLU A 128 20.93 0.52 -9.33
CA GLU A 128 21.67 -0.48 -8.55
C GLU A 128 20.74 -1.50 -7.89
N ILE A 129 19.59 -1.08 -7.37
CA ILE A 129 18.63 -1.96 -6.69
C ILE A 129 17.48 -2.42 -7.61
N SER A 130 17.48 -2.03 -8.88
CA SER A 130 16.35 -2.28 -9.80
C SER A 130 16.03 -3.77 -9.94
N GLY A 131 17.06 -4.63 -10.03
CA GLY A 131 16.85 -6.07 -10.16
C GLY A 131 16.12 -6.70 -8.98
N GLU A 132 16.34 -6.20 -7.74
CA GLU A 132 15.64 -6.67 -6.55
C GLU A 132 14.19 -6.14 -6.54
N LEU A 133 13.99 -4.89 -6.94
CA LEU A 133 12.67 -4.28 -7.03
C LEU A 133 11.81 -4.92 -8.11
N ASP A 134 12.38 -5.19 -9.29
CA ASP A 134 11.70 -5.87 -10.40
C ASP A 134 11.25 -7.27 -9.99
N ALA A 135 12.16 -8.06 -9.38
CA ALA A 135 11.83 -9.40 -8.89
C ALA A 135 10.73 -9.40 -7.82
N LEU A 136 10.67 -8.36 -6.99
CA LEU A 136 9.60 -8.16 -6.01
C LEU A 136 8.28 -7.80 -6.69
N TYR A 137 8.32 -6.89 -7.67
CA TYR A 137 7.16 -6.44 -8.42
C TYR A 137 6.52 -7.57 -9.23
N ASP A 138 7.34 -8.44 -9.83
CA ASP A 138 6.90 -9.62 -10.56
C ASP A 138 6.13 -10.62 -9.67
N LYS A 139 6.39 -10.63 -8.37
CA LYS A 139 5.61 -11.41 -7.39
C LYS A 139 4.34 -10.68 -6.95
N MET A 140 4.44 -9.36 -6.71
CA MET A 140 3.36 -8.54 -6.17
C MET A 140 2.17 -8.43 -7.13
N VAL A 141 2.44 -8.19 -8.43
CA VAL A 141 1.38 -7.98 -9.42
C VAL A 141 0.46 -9.21 -9.59
N PRO A 142 0.99 -10.43 -9.81
CA PRO A 142 0.13 -11.62 -9.90
C PRO A 142 -0.59 -11.94 -8.60
N LEU A 143 0.05 -11.70 -7.44
CA LEU A 143 -0.57 -11.93 -6.14
C LEU A 143 -1.79 -11.01 -5.92
N ARG A 144 -1.68 -9.74 -6.25
CA ARG A 144 -2.75 -8.77 -6.17
C ARG A 144 -3.92 -9.11 -7.11
N ASP A 145 -3.61 -9.52 -8.33
CA ASP A 145 -4.65 -9.99 -9.27
C ASP A 145 -5.35 -11.26 -8.76
N LYS A 146 -4.60 -12.19 -8.16
CA LYS A 146 -5.13 -13.39 -7.52
C LYS A 146 -6.09 -13.06 -6.37
N ILE A 147 -5.73 -12.11 -5.49
CA ILE A 147 -6.58 -11.63 -4.38
C ILE A 147 -7.91 -11.10 -4.95
N ALA A 148 -7.85 -10.19 -5.92
CA ALA A 148 -9.04 -9.61 -6.52
C ALA A 148 -9.95 -10.68 -7.15
N LYS A 149 -9.38 -11.62 -7.90
CA LYS A 149 -10.13 -12.71 -8.55
C LYS A 149 -10.76 -13.69 -7.56
N LYS A 150 -10.09 -14.01 -6.46
CA LYS A 150 -10.66 -14.83 -5.39
C LYS A 150 -11.91 -14.20 -4.77
N LEU A 151 -11.96 -12.89 -4.69
CA LEU A 151 -13.13 -12.13 -4.21
C LEU A 151 -14.17 -11.85 -5.30
N GLY A 152 -13.97 -12.33 -6.54
CA GLY A 152 -14.91 -12.18 -7.64
C GLY A 152 -14.82 -10.87 -8.43
N PHE A 153 -13.77 -10.07 -8.20
CA PHE A 153 -13.53 -8.86 -8.99
C PHE A 153 -12.93 -9.18 -10.36
N SER A 154 -13.26 -8.38 -11.36
CA SER A 154 -12.74 -8.53 -12.73
C SER A 154 -11.24 -8.17 -12.81
N SER A 155 -10.78 -7.26 -11.96
CA SER A 155 -9.40 -6.80 -11.89
C SER A 155 -9.02 -6.29 -10.50
N TYR A 156 -7.71 -6.20 -10.23
CA TYR A 156 -7.20 -5.57 -9.01
C TYR A 156 -7.56 -4.08 -8.92
N ILE A 157 -7.74 -3.38 -10.06
CA ILE A 157 -8.14 -1.96 -10.07
C ILE A 157 -9.52 -1.79 -9.46
N GLU A 158 -10.47 -2.64 -9.79
CA GLU A 158 -11.82 -2.61 -9.22
C GLU A 158 -11.79 -2.85 -7.70
N PHE A 159 -11.06 -3.88 -7.27
CA PHE A 159 -10.85 -4.18 -5.86
C PHE A 159 -10.24 -3.00 -5.09
N ILE A 160 -9.14 -2.42 -5.61
CA ILE A 160 -8.39 -1.38 -4.88
C ILE A 160 -9.15 -0.04 -4.82
N TYR A 161 -10.01 0.27 -5.80
CA TYR A 161 -10.87 1.44 -5.74
C TYR A 161 -11.83 1.36 -4.54
N LEU A 162 -12.44 0.20 -4.32
CA LEU A 162 -13.31 -0.04 -3.17
C LEU A 162 -12.51 -0.03 -1.86
N SER A 163 -11.36 -0.70 -1.84
CA SER A 163 -10.46 -0.75 -0.67
C SER A 163 -9.98 0.63 -0.21
N TYR A 164 -9.82 1.58 -1.14
CA TYR A 164 -9.44 2.97 -0.82
C TYR A 164 -10.65 3.90 -0.58
N GLY A 165 -11.85 3.34 -0.45
CA GLY A 165 -13.06 4.13 -0.21
C GLY A 165 -13.43 5.06 -1.37
N ARG A 166 -13.04 4.73 -2.59
CA ARG A 166 -13.33 5.53 -3.79
C ARG A 166 -14.71 5.16 -4.33
N TYR A 167 -15.75 5.68 -3.71
CA TYR A 167 -17.14 5.34 -4.04
C TYR A 167 -17.82 6.36 -4.95
N ASP A 168 -17.28 7.58 -5.04
CA ASP A 168 -17.92 8.72 -5.69
C ASP A 168 -17.41 8.97 -7.11
N TYR A 169 -16.37 8.25 -7.54
CA TYR A 169 -15.78 8.35 -8.87
C TYR A 169 -15.21 7.01 -9.36
N THR A 170 -15.11 6.88 -10.65
CA THR A 170 -14.66 5.65 -11.35
C THR A 170 -13.24 5.78 -11.90
N ALA A 171 -12.68 4.67 -12.41
CA ALA A 171 -11.42 4.69 -13.13
C ALA A 171 -11.49 5.55 -14.42
N GLU A 172 -12.67 5.59 -15.09
CA GLU A 172 -12.92 6.43 -16.25
C GLU A 172 -12.90 7.91 -15.89
N ASP A 173 -13.45 8.29 -14.73
CA ASP A 173 -13.38 9.68 -14.25
C ASP A 173 -11.94 10.12 -13.99
N VAL A 174 -11.13 9.23 -13.39
CA VAL A 174 -9.69 9.47 -13.20
C VAL A 174 -8.97 9.57 -14.55
N ALA A 175 -9.24 8.67 -15.49
CA ALA A 175 -8.64 8.72 -16.82
C ALA A 175 -8.99 10.04 -17.54
N ARG A 176 -10.24 10.51 -17.43
CA ARG A 176 -10.68 11.80 -17.97
C ARG A 176 -9.94 12.96 -17.33
N PHE A 177 -9.80 12.96 -16.00
CA PHE A 177 -9.02 13.98 -15.29
C PHE A 177 -7.56 14.01 -15.75
N LEU A 178 -6.91 12.84 -15.80
CA LEU A 178 -5.51 12.74 -16.22
C LEU A 178 -5.30 13.13 -17.69
N SER A 179 -6.31 12.92 -18.56
CA SER A 179 -6.23 13.33 -19.98
C SER A 179 -6.07 14.85 -20.15
N LEU A 180 -6.54 15.66 -19.18
CA LEU A 180 -6.40 17.12 -19.20
C LEU A 180 -4.94 17.59 -19.04
N ILE A 181 -4.04 16.74 -18.56
CA ILE A 181 -2.61 17.07 -18.40
C ILE A 181 -1.90 17.10 -19.77
N HIS A 182 -2.47 16.46 -20.78
CA HIS A 182 -1.89 16.30 -22.12
C HIS A 182 -2.45 17.28 -23.17
N ILE A 183 -3.17 18.31 -22.73
CA ILE A 183 -3.70 19.38 -23.61
C ILE A 183 -2.66 20.46 -23.82
#